data_fbda978ed8e8488f9d654dd6527d81d8
#
_entry.id   fbda978ed8e8488f9d654dd6527d81d8
#
_cell.length_a   1.000
_cell.length_b   1.000
_cell.length_c   1.000
_cell.angle_alpha   90.00
_cell.angle_beta   90.00
_cell.angle_gamma   90.00
#
_symmetry.space_group_name_H-M   'P 1'
#
loop_
_entity.id
_entity.type
_entity.pdbx_description
1 polymer ?
#
loop_
_entity_poly.entity_id
_entity_poly.type
_entity_poly.pdbx_seq_one_letter_code
_entity_poly.pdbx_strand_id
1 'polypeptide(L)'
;MLDLSQYWSEFGGNHGNYFKRNIMFQLGADDYAKNTANFKNEYKNTDIFQCVYFYENEDKDNCKLYGPLYFDLDGDVHNNFDELRQDVVKIVIYLKTLGLSENDVEIYFSGAKGFHILVRGETLGVVPSTNLNDIYKAWASYLYNTHKVRSIDLKIYDRKRLFRIPGSINSKTGLYKYLVDFEFLKKCSARELLLLAENPLVANRKPEYRRMNRAAALNFYTKSQNFYRKDKSKPIKKKTIIPTGKKELLPCVKAILETGVGEGSRNNTLSILSSAVLQSGYTLEETIDLMHDWNTNNEPPLPDREIEITVRSSYSMLLDDRHYGCRAMKEYGYCIEDCKLRKEGE
;
A
#
# COMPACT_ATOMS: atom_id res chain seq x y z
N MET A 1 4.49 -24.20 16.36
CA MET A 1 3.71 -22.99 16.02
C MET A 1 4.59 -21.82 16.39
N LEU A 2 4.67 -20.78 15.57
CA LEU A 2 5.44 -19.57 15.89
C LEU A 2 4.81 -18.90 17.11
N ASP A 3 5.62 -18.55 18.11
CA ASP A 3 5.18 -17.75 19.23
C ASP A 3 5.17 -16.27 18.83
N LEU A 4 4.00 -15.68 18.79
CA LEU A 4 3.79 -14.27 18.43
C LEU A 4 3.60 -13.37 19.66
N SER A 5 3.73 -13.89 20.89
CA SER A 5 3.48 -13.12 22.10
C SER A 5 4.34 -11.87 22.21
N GLN A 6 5.55 -11.92 21.69
CA GLN A 6 6.50 -10.79 21.70
C GLN A 6 6.31 -9.81 20.54
N TYR A 7 5.43 -10.14 19.56
CA TYR A 7 5.21 -9.29 18.40
C TYR A 7 4.26 -8.13 18.71
N TRP A 8 4.43 -7.06 17.94
CA TRP A 8 3.65 -5.85 18.06
C TRP A 8 2.73 -5.65 16.86
N SER A 9 1.55 -5.09 17.10
CA SER A 9 0.60 -4.70 16.06
C SER A 9 0.39 -3.19 16.08
N GLU A 10 0.47 -2.55 14.90
CA GLU A 10 0.18 -1.12 14.76
C GLU A 10 -1.29 -0.92 14.40
N PHE A 11 -1.90 0.03 15.08
CA PHE A 11 -3.24 0.52 14.79
C PHE A 11 -3.23 1.99 14.40
N GLY A 12 -4.25 2.40 13.66
CA GLY A 12 -4.50 3.79 13.32
C GLY A 12 -5.98 4.05 13.08
N GLY A 13 -6.40 5.30 13.23
CA GLY A 13 -7.79 5.68 13.04
C GLY A 13 -7.97 7.17 12.77
N ASN A 14 -9.09 7.53 12.18
CA ASN A 14 -9.49 8.91 11.95
C ASN A 14 -10.04 9.51 13.24
N HIS A 15 -9.44 10.59 13.70
CA HIS A 15 -9.89 11.34 14.87
C HIS A 15 -10.35 12.74 14.42
N GLY A 16 -11.56 12.82 13.88
CA GLY A 16 -12.07 14.07 13.32
C GLY A 16 -11.29 14.49 12.06
N ASN A 17 -10.47 15.53 12.17
CA ASN A 17 -9.77 16.13 11.03
C ASN A 17 -8.37 15.55 10.76
N TYR A 18 -7.88 14.62 11.57
CA TYR A 18 -6.55 14.05 11.37
C TYR A 18 -6.54 12.53 11.55
N PHE A 19 -5.63 11.88 10.83
CA PHE A 19 -5.39 10.45 10.95
C PHE A 19 -4.28 10.19 11.95
N LYS A 20 -4.61 9.50 13.06
CA LYS A 20 -3.65 9.07 14.07
C LYS A 20 -3.18 7.66 13.75
N ARG A 21 -1.86 7.44 13.77
CA ARG A 21 -1.24 6.11 13.64
C ARG A 21 -0.14 5.92 14.69
N ASN A 22 0.61 4.84 14.60
CA ASN A 22 1.63 4.45 15.59
C ASN A 22 1.05 4.11 16.97
N ILE A 23 -0.18 3.62 17.03
CA ILE A 23 -0.77 3.06 18.23
C ILE A 23 -0.33 1.59 18.26
N MET A 24 0.58 1.25 19.17
CA MET A 24 1.24 -0.05 19.21
C MET A 24 0.72 -0.88 20.38
N PHE A 25 0.30 -2.13 20.10
CA PHE A 25 -0.08 -3.11 21.12
C PHE A 25 0.72 -4.40 20.93
N GLN A 26 1.30 -4.91 22.02
CA GLN A 26 1.99 -6.19 22.02
C GLN A 26 0.96 -7.33 22.07
N LEU A 27 1.08 -8.33 21.20
CA LEU A 27 0.06 -9.38 21.06
C LEU A 27 -0.08 -10.27 22.28
N GLY A 28 1.01 -10.54 23.00
CA GLY A 28 1.03 -11.37 24.20
C GLY A 28 0.78 -10.62 25.50
N ALA A 29 0.56 -9.31 25.48
CA ALA A 29 0.25 -8.56 26.68
C ALA A 29 -1.14 -8.95 27.23
N ASP A 30 -1.24 -9.07 28.55
CA ASP A 30 -2.48 -9.47 29.24
C ASP A 30 -3.67 -8.54 28.92
N ASP A 31 -3.38 -7.29 28.61
CA ASP A 31 -4.36 -6.26 28.30
C ASP A 31 -4.59 -6.05 26.78
N TYR A 32 -3.97 -6.85 25.89
CA TYR A 32 -4.12 -6.69 24.45
C TYR A 32 -5.57 -6.65 23.98
N ALA A 33 -6.38 -7.60 24.46
CA ALA A 33 -7.81 -7.67 24.10
C ALA A 33 -8.58 -6.45 24.60
N LYS A 34 -8.28 -5.98 25.81
CA LYS A 34 -8.88 -4.78 26.40
C LYS A 34 -8.48 -3.52 25.63
N ASN A 35 -7.20 -3.37 25.31
CA ASN A 35 -6.68 -2.20 24.59
C ASN A 35 -7.25 -2.11 23.19
N THR A 36 -7.36 -3.24 22.47
CA THR A 36 -7.99 -3.27 21.14
C THR A 36 -9.49 -2.97 21.20
N ALA A 37 -10.20 -3.43 22.24
CA ALA A 37 -11.62 -3.10 22.45
C ALA A 37 -11.81 -1.59 22.76
N ASN A 38 -10.98 -1.04 23.66
CA ASN A 38 -10.99 0.39 23.99
C ASN A 38 -10.71 1.25 22.76
N PHE A 39 -9.71 0.87 21.93
CA PHE A 39 -9.41 1.53 20.67
C PHE A 39 -10.63 1.55 19.75
N LYS A 40 -11.30 0.42 19.55
CA LYS A 40 -12.51 0.38 18.71
C LYS A 40 -13.63 1.27 19.24
N ASN A 41 -13.81 1.31 20.56
CA ASN A 41 -14.84 2.13 21.22
C ASN A 41 -14.51 3.63 21.10
N GLU A 42 -13.25 4.04 21.29
CA GLU A 42 -12.78 5.42 21.15
C GLU A 42 -13.11 5.98 19.75
N TYR A 43 -12.89 5.19 18.73
CA TYR A 43 -13.16 5.55 17.34
C TYR A 43 -14.57 5.18 16.86
N LYS A 44 -15.47 4.76 17.78
CA LYS A 44 -16.84 4.33 17.43
C LYS A 44 -16.89 3.30 16.31
N ASN A 45 -15.89 2.43 16.26
CA ASN A 45 -15.69 1.41 15.22
C ASN A 45 -15.71 1.94 13.77
N THR A 46 -15.31 3.21 13.57
CA THR A 46 -15.36 3.90 12.28
C THR A 46 -13.96 4.33 11.87
N ASP A 47 -13.60 4.10 10.60
CA ASP A 47 -12.30 4.44 10.00
C ASP A 47 -11.10 4.04 10.85
N ILE A 48 -11.15 2.81 11.35
CA ILE A 48 -10.08 2.19 12.11
C ILE A 48 -9.32 1.15 11.26
N PHE A 49 -8.02 1.10 11.48
CA PHE A 49 -7.10 0.32 10.67
C PHE A 49 -6.11 -0.43 11.56
N GLN A 50 -5.63 -1.56 11.06
CA GLN A 50 -4.55 -2.33 11.65
C GLN A 50 -3.51 -2.64 10.59
N CYS A 51 -2.23 -2.64 10.96
CA CYS A 51 -1.19 -3.09 10.05
C CYS A 51 -1.40 -4.55 9.68
N VAL A 52 -1.17 -4.87 8.40
CA VAL A 52 -1.23 -6.26 7.91
C VAL A 52 -0.09 -7.10 8.46
N TYR A 53 0.98 -6.45 8.92
CA TYR A 53 2.13 -7.11 9.54
C TYR A 53 2.12 -6.95 11.05
N PHE A 54 2.66 -7.98 11.71
CA PHE A 54 3.13 -7.94 13.08
C PHE A 54 4.64 -7.74 13.07
N TYR A 55 5.14 -6.93 13.98
CA TYR A 55 6.53 -6.52 14.08
C TYR A 55 7.23 -7.27 15.21
N GLU A 56 8.43 -7.79 14.97
CA GLU A 56 9.24 -8.48 16.00
C GLU A 56 9.55 -7.55 17.19
N ASN A 57 9.62 -6.23 16.95
CA ASN A 57 9.78 -5.19 17.95
C ASN A 57 9.18 -3.86 17.46
N GLU A 58 9.29 -2.79 18.26
CA GLU A 58 8.72 -1.48 17.93
C GLU A 58 9.46 -0.73 16.82
N ASP A 59 10.69 -1.13 16.45
CA ASP A 59 11.40 -0.58 15.28
C ASP A 59 10.87 -1.20 13.99
N LYS A 60 9.78 -0.63 13.50
CA LYS A 60 9.05 -1.10 12.32
C LYS A 60 9.87 -1.07 11.03
N ASP A 61 10.95 -0.30 10.98
CA ASP A 61 11.73 -0.12 9.76
C ASP A 61 12.78 -1.22 9.58
N ASN A 62 13.33 -1.77 10.67
CA ASN A 62 14.46 -2.70 10.62
C ASN A 62 14.15 -4.10 11.16
N CYS A 63 13.03 -4.31 11.87
CA CYS A 63 12.68 -5.60 12.46
C CYS A 63 12.17 -6.61 11.42
N LYS A 64 12.04 -7.88 11.83
CA LYS A 64 11.32 -8.87 11.04
C LYS A 64 9.82 -8.63 11.10
N LEU A 65 9.18 -8.88 9.98
CA LEU A 65 7.74 -8.84 9.79
C LEU A 65 7.18 -10.25 9.79
N TYR A 66 5.99 -10.41 10.35
CA TYR A 66 5.15 -11.58 10.22
C TYR A 66 3.73 -11.14 9.84
N GLY A 67 3.02 -11.93 9.05
CA GLY A 67 1.65 -11.59 8.68
C GLY A 67 1.09 -12.45 7.55
N PRO A 68 -0.18 -12.27 7.20
CA PRO A 68 -0.82 -12.99 6.12
C PRO A 68 -0.24 -12.59 4.76
N LEU A 69 -0.20 -13.52 3.79
CA LEU A 69 -0.13 -13.14 2.39
C LEU A 69 -1.41 -12.36 2.07
N TYR A 70 -1.29 -11.23 1.40
CA TYR A 70 -2.45 -10.39 1.10
C TYR A 70 -2.40 -9.81 -0.31
N PHE A 71 -3.61 -9.51 -0.82
CA PHE A 71 -3.82 -8.76 -2.05
C PHE A 71 -4.90 -7.72 -1.81
N ASP A 72 -4.63 -6.51 -2.25
CA ASP A 72 -5.62 -5.43 -2.31
C ASP A 72 -6.07 -5.29 -3.76
N LEU A 73 -7.35 -5.45 -3.98
CA LEU A 73 -7.98 -5.30 -5.28
C LEU A 73 -8.72 -3.98 -5.28
N ASP A 74 -8.12 -2.99 -5.92
CA ASP A 74 -8.73 -1.68 -6.12
C ASP A 74 -9.55 -1.70 -7.41
N GLY A 75 -10.82 -1.36 -7.29
CA GLY A 75 -11.77 -1.36 -8.39
C GLY A 75 -12.97 -0.47 -8.09
N ASP A 76 -14.01 -0.64 -8.86
CA ASP A 76 -15.28 0.04 -8.61
C ASP A 76 -16.43 -0.97 -8.63
N VAL A 77 -16.86 -1.39 -7.44
CA VAL A 77 -17.96 -2.33 -7.27
C VAL A 77 -19.28 -1.84 -7.90
N HIS A 78 -19.42 -0.53 -8.12
CA HIS A 78 -20.63 0.04 -8.73
C HIS A 78 -20.59 -0.03 -10.26
N ASN A 79 -19.43 0.10 -10.87
CA ASN A 79 -19.28 0.17 -12.33
C ASN A 79 -18.64 -1.08 -12.95
N ASN A 80 -17.66 -1.71 -12.26
CA ASN A 80 -16.86 -2.81 -12.81
C ASN A 80 -16.88 -4.06 -11.91
N PHE A 81 -17.98 -4.34 -11.26
CA PHE A 81 -18.09 -5.43 -10.28
C PHE A 81 -17.71 -6.79 -10.86
N ASP A 82 -18.14 -7.10 -12.09
CA ASP A 82 -17.90 -8.41 -12.71
C ASP A 82 -16.42 -8.64 -13.01
N GLU A 83 -15.70 -7.62 -13.45
CA GLU A 83 -14.27 -7.71 -13.67
C GLU A 83 -13.52 -7.91 -12.34
N LEU A 84 -13.88 -7.13 -11.32
CA LEU A 84 -13.32 -7.21 -9.99
C LEU A 84 -13.57 -8.59 -9.36
N ARG A 85 -14.81 -9.10 -9.48
CA ARG A 85 -15.19 -10.45 -9.05
C ARG A 85 -14.38 -11.53 -9.76
N GLN A 86 -14.20 -11.42 -11.07
CA GLN A 86 -13.38 -12.36 -11.84
C GLN A 86 -11.93 -12.36 -11.37
N ASP A 87 -11.37 -11.21 -11.02
CA ASP A 87 -10.02 -11.12 -10.50
C ASP A 87 -9.89 -11.78 -9.12
N VAL A 88 -10.87 -11.62 -8.22
CA VAL A 88 -10.93 -12.39 -6.97
C VAL A 88 -10.95 -13.90 -7.25
N VAL A 89 -11.81 -14.35 -8.18
CA VAL A 89 -11.91 -15.76 -8.55
C VAL A 89 -10.59 -16.30 -9.11
N LYS A 90 -9.90 -15.58 -9.99
CA LYS A 90 -8.59 -15.97 -10.50
C LYS A 90 -7.56 -16.18 -9.38
N ILE A 91 -7.52 -15.28 -8.38
CA ILE A 91 -6.62 -15.42 -7.22
C ILE A 91 -6.95 -16.67 -6.44
N VAL A 92 -8.22 -16.90 -6.08
CA VAL A 92 -8.63 -18.07 -5.30
C VAL A 92 -8.32 -19.36 -6.06
N ILE A 93 -8.65 -19.44 -7.36
CA ILE A 93 -8.33 -20.61 -8.20
C ILE A 93 -6.81 -20.85 -8.22
N TYR A 94 -6.02 -19.82 -8.39
CA TYR A 94 -4.56 -19.97 -8.36
C TYR A 94 -4.06 -20.46 -6.99
N LEU A 95 -4.55 -19.92 -5.90
CA LEU A 95 -4.19 -20.34 -4.54
C LEU A 95 -4.59 -21.82 -4.29
N LYS A 96 -5.71 -22.29 -4.86
CA LYS A 96 -6.08 -23.72 -4.81
C LYS A 96 -5.06 -24.61 -5.51
N THR A 97 -4.37 -24.14 -6.56
CA THR A 97 -3.28 -24.90 -7.20
C THR A 97 -2.05 -25.10 -6.28
N LEU A 98 -1.95 -24.34 -5.21
CA LEU A 98 -0.92 -24.49 -4.19
C LEU A 98 -1.29 -25.55 -3.13
N GLY A 99 -2.52 -26.07 -3.17
CA GLY A 99 -3.04 -27.00 -2.17
C GLY A 99 -3.92 -26.33 -1.10
N LEU A 100 -4.23 -25.04 -1.23
CA LEU A 100 -5.19 -24.35 -0.36
C LEU A 100 -6.62 -24.72 -0.74
N SER A 101 -7.51 -24.77 0.24
CA SER A 101 -8.95 -24.77 0.04
C SER A 101 -9.48 -23.33 -0.05
N GLU A 102 -10.69 -23.14 -0.54
CA GLU A 102 -11.33 -21.82 -0.53
C GLU A 102 -11.53 -21.27 0.88
N ASN A 103 -11.72 -22.14 1.85
CA ASN A 103 -11.87 -21.78 3.26
C ASN A 103 -10.54 -21.35 3.92
N ASP A 104 -9.40 -21.56 3.27
CA ASP A 104 -8.09 -21.05 3.71
C ASP A 104 -7.85 -19.61 3.22
N VAL A 105 -8.75 -19.10 2.35
CA VAL A 105 -8.63 -17.77 1.74
C VAL A 105 -9.73 -16.86 2.32
N GLU A 106 -9.34 -15.84 3.02
CA GLU A 106 -10.24 -14.84 3.58
C GLU A 106 -10.46 -13.74 2.54
N ILE A 107 -11.69 -13.54 2.09
CA ILE A 107 -12.09 -12.52 1.14
C ILE A 107 -12.92 -11.49 1.88
N TYR A 108 -12.44 -10.25 1.93
CA TYR A 108 -13.16 -9.15 2.56
C TYR A 108 -13.58 -8.12 1.53
N PHE A 109 -14.86 -7.75 1.52
CA PHE A 109 -15.26 -6.47 0.92
C PHE A 109 -14.69 -5.34 1.77
N SER A 110 -14.04 -4.35 1.15
CA SER A 110 -13.26 -3.31 1.86
C SER A 110 -14.11 -2.29 2.63
N GLY A 111 -15.44 -2.30 2.43
CA GLY A 111 -16.35 -1.26 2.90
C GLY A 111 -16.34 -0.01 2.03
N ALA A 112 -15.72 -0.07 0.84
CA ALA A 112 -15.70 1.01 -0.14
C ALA A 112 -16.01 0.49 -1.54
N LYS A 113 -15.00 0.11 -2.32
CA LYS A 113 -15.14 -0.21 -3.75
C LYS A 113 -14.37 -1.44 -4.22
N GLY A 114 -13.60 -2.08 -3.33
CA GLY A 114 -12.71 -3.18 -3.68
C GLY A 114 -12.72 -4.31 -2.67
N PHE A 115 -11.75 -5.23 -2.81
CA PHE A 115 -11.61 -6.40 -1.95
C PHE A 115 -10.19 -6.50 -1.38
N HIS A 116 -10.11 -7.00 -0.14
CA HIS A 116 -8.86 -7.48 0.44
C HIS A 116 -8.91 -9.01 0.52
N ILE A 117 -7.91 -9.68 -0.05
CA ILE A 117 -7.79 -11.14 0.02
C ILE A 117 -6.60 -11.47 0.90
N LEU A 118 -6.78 -12.34 1.88
CA LEU A 118 -5.75 -12.73 2.82
C LEU A 118 -5.67 -14.25 2.94
N VAL A 119 -4.45 -14.77 3.09
CA VAL A 119 -4.19 -16.13 3.52
C VAL A 119 -3.30 -16.06 4.75
N ARG A 120 -3.74 -16.65 5.86
CA ARG A 120 -3.03 -16.56 7.15
C ARG A 120 -1.60 -17.06 7.05
N GLY A 121 -0.70 -16.39 7.75
CA GLY A 121 0.69 -16.77 7.82
C GLY A 121 0.90 -18.18 8.40
N GLU A 122 0.08 -18.58 9.38
CA GLU A 122 0.07 -19.90 9.98
C GLU A 122 -0.29 -20.99 8.94
N THR A 123 -1.30 -20.72 8.10
CA THR A 123 -1.74 -21.66 7.05
C THR A 123 -0.64 -21.90 6.03
N LEU A 124 0.11 -20.86 5.68
CA LEU A 124 1.22 -20.90 4.70
C LEU A 124 2.58 -21.22 5.33
N GLY A 125 2.66 -21.41 6.65
CA GLY A 125 3.93 -21.62 7.33
C GLY A 125 4.93 -20.48 7.11
N VAL A 126 4.43 -19.23 7.09
CA VAL A 126 5.26 -18.04 6.88
C VAL A 126 6.33 -17.94 7.97
N VAL A 127 7.57 -17.71 7.55
CA VAL A 127 8.69 -17.45 8.45
C VAL A 127 8.91 -15.94 8.53
N PRO A 128 9.05 -15.37 9.74
CA PRO A 128 9.34 -13.95 9.91
C PRO A 128 10.57 -13.49 9.12
N SER A 129 10.45 -12.37 8.40
CA SER A 129 11.50 -11.87 7.53
C SER A 129 11.52 -10.35 7.48
N THR A 130 12.70 -9.75 7.34
CA THR A 130 12.89 -8.31 7.17
C THR A 130 12.38 -7.80 5.82
N ASN A 131 12.22 -8.68 4.85
CA ASN A 131 11.78 -8.37 3.49
C ASN A 131 10.48 -9.07 3.08
N LEU A 132 9.61 -9.39 4.06
CA LEU A 132 8.36 -10.09 3.82
C LEU A 132 7.43 -9.29 2.89
N ASN A 133 7.43 -7.97 3.00
CA ASN A 133 6.71 -7.07 2.12
C ASN A 133 7.15 -7.20 0.65
N ASP A 134 8.45 -7.33 0.38
CA ASP A 134 8.98 -7.53 -0.99
C ASP A 134 8.60 -8.89 -1.55
N ILE A 135 8.62 -9.94 -0.70
CA ILE A 135 8.16 -11.27 -1.07
C ILE A 135 6.68 -11.22 -1.49
N TYR A 136 5.84 -10.55 -0.72
CA TYR A 136 4.41 -10.43 -1.04
C TYR A 136 4.16 -9.57 -2.29
N LYS A 137 4.95 -8.51 -2.48
CA LYS A 137 4.95 -7.74 -3.73
C LYS A 137 5.29 -8.61 -4.94
N ALA A 138 6.27 -9.50 -4.81
CA ALA A 138 6.63 -10.40 -5.90
C ALA A 138 5.49 -11.38 -6.24
N TRP A 139 4.74 -11.87 -5.25
CA TRP A 139 3.52 -12.65 -5.45
C TRP A 139 2.43 -11.86 -6.19
N ALA A 140 2.16 -10.64 -5.75
CA ALA A 140 1.18 -9.76 -6.39
C ALA A 140 1.60 -9.43 -7.84
N SER A 141 2.86 -9.11 -8.06
CA SER A 141 3.42 -8.85 -9.39
C SER A 141 3.31 -10.06 -10.32
N TYR A 142 3.51 -11.27 -9.78
CA TYR A 142 3.34 -12.51 -10.54
C TYR A 142 1.88 -12.69 -10.99
N LEU A 143 0.92 -12.55 -10.07
CA LEU A 143 -0.51 -12.67 -10.40
C LEU A 143 -0.95 -11.58 -11.39
N TYR A 144 -0.53 -10.35 -11.16
CA TYR A 144 -0.83 -9.22 -12.04
C TYR A 144 -0.34 -9.47 -13.48
N ASN A 145 0.92 -9.92 -13.64
CA ASN A 145 1.54 -10.07 -14.95
C ASN A 145 1.14 -11.38 -15.64
N THR A 146 1.14 -12.50 -14.91
CA THR A 146 0.95 -13.85 -15.48
C THR A 146 -0.51 -14.24 -15.56
N HIS A 147 -1.28 -14.00 -14.49
CA HIS A 147 -2.70 -14.36 -14.43
C HIS A 147 -3.64 -13.21 -14.81
N LYS A 148 -3.08 -12.06 -15.21
CA LYS A 148 -3.83 -10.89 -15.66
C LYS A 148 -4.86 -10.41 -14.63
N VAL A 149 -4.51 -10.47 -13.34
CA VAL A 149 -5.31 -9.92 -12.25
C VAL A 149 -5.02 -8.43 -12.17
N ARG A 150 -5.75 -7.64 -12.92
CA ARG A 150 -5.44 -6.22 -13.16
C ARG A 150 -5.87 -5.28 -12.05
N SER A 151 -6.80 -5.71 -11.22
CA SER A 151 -7.26 -4.93 -10.07
C SER A 151 -6.30 -4.91 -8.87
N ILE A 152 -5.23 -5.75 -8.87
CA ILE A 152 -4.24 -5.73 -7.79
C ILE A 152 -3.50 -4.39 -7.77
N ASP A 153 -3.55 -3.69 -6.61
CA ASP A 153 -2.70 -2.53 -6.37
C ASP A 153 -1.28 -2.97 -5.97
N LEU A 154 -0.32 -2.74 -6.86
CA LEU A 154 1.10 -3.08 -6.62
C LEU A 154 1.86 -2.02 -5.78
N LYS A 155 1.22 -0.89 -5.44
CA LYS A 155 1.86 0.22 -4.70
C LYS A 155 1.82 0.04 -3.18
N ILE A 156 0.99 -0.88 -2.68
CA ILE A 156 0.67 -0.99 -1.26
C ILE A 156 1.59 -1.90 -0.45
N TYR A 157 2.64 -2.45 -1.05
CA TYR A 157 3.52 -3.43 -0.38
C TYR A 157 4.66 -2.77 0.40
N ASP A 158 4.32 -1.76 1.20
CA ASP A 158 5.23 -1.15 2.18
C ASP A 158 5.14 -1.87 3.54
N ARG A 159 6.18 -1.70 4.36
CA ARG A 159 6.28 -2.37 5.67
C ARG A 159 5.21 -1.92 6.69
N LYS A 160 4.59 -0.77 6.47
CA LYS A 160 3.66 -0.11 7.41
C LYS A 160 2.23 -0.04 6.86
N ARG A 161 1.85 -1.02 6.01
CA ARG A 161 0.55 -1.03 5.35
C ARG A 161 -0.59 -1.27 6.35
N LEU A 162 -1.48 -0.32 6.41
CA LEU A 162 -2.70 -0.40 7.21
C LEU A 162 -3.88 -0.85 6.36
N PHE A 163 -4.61 -1.86 6.84
CA PHE A 163 -5.91 -2.25 6.30
C PHE A 163 -7.02 -1.91 7.29
N ARG A 164 -8.16 -1.51 6.76
CA ARG A 164 -9.37 -1.34 7.57
C ARG A 164 -9.64 -2.61 8.36
N ILE A 165 -9.97 -2.46 9.65
CA ILE A 165 -10.28 -3.59 10.54
C ILE A 165 -11.61 -4.24 10.08
N PRO A 166 -11.71 -5.57 9.96
CA PRO A 166 -12.96 -6.24 9.69
C PRO A 166 -14.03 -5.89 10.73
N GLY A 167 -15.26 -5.67 10.27
CA GLY A 167 -16.38 -5.24 11.10
C GLY A 167 -16.41 -3.74 11.42
N SER A 168 -15.47 -2.94 10.89
CA SER A 168 -15.53 -1.49 11.04
C SER A 168 -16.16 -0.79 9.84
N ILE A 169 -16.67 0.40 10.09
CA ILE A 169 -17.38 1.25 9.13
C ILE A 169 -16.40 2.13 8.36
N ASN A 170 -16.66 2.31 7.07
CA ASN A 170 -16.07 3.36 6.27
C ASN A 170 -16.94 4.61 6.34
N SER A 171 -16.46 5.70 6.93
CA SER A 171 -17.25 6.93 7.13
C SER A 171 -17.75 7.56 5.83
N LYS A 172 -17.04 7.34 4.71
CA LYS A 172 -17.42 7.92 3.41
C LYS A 172 -18.60 7.21 2.76
N THR A 173 -18.74 5.90 3.00
CA THR A 173 -19.77 5.08 2.37
C THR A 173 -20.87 4.63 3.33
N GLY A 174 -20.60 4.64 4.64
CA GLY A 174 -21.47 4.03 5.67
C GLY A 174 -21.40 2.50 5.71
N LEU A 175 -20.57 1.87 4.85
CA LEU A 175 -20.52 0.43 4.70
C LEU A 175 -19.46 -0.22 5.59
N TYR A 176 -19.75 -1.42 6.04
CA TYR A 176 -18.81 -2.24 6.81
C TYR A 176 -17.80 -2.96 5.91
N LYS A 177 -16.55 -3.10 6.39
CA LYS A 177 -15.67 -4.15 5.89
C LYS A 177 -16.14 -5.48 6.45
N TYR A 178 -16.48 -6.46 5.59
CA TYR A 178 -16.98 -7.75 6.05
C TYR A 178 -16.39 -8.92 5.27
N LEU A 179 -16.40 -10.11 5.89
CA LEU A 179 -15.95 -11.36 5.30
C LEU A 179 -17.02 -11.87 4.32
N VAL A 180 -16.64 -12.05 3.06
CA VAL A 180 -17.49 -12.52 1.98
C VAL A 180 -17.27 -14.00 1.75
N ASP A 181 -18.35 -14.76 1.67
CA ASP A 181 -18.30 -16.16 1.26
C ASP A 181 -17.96 -16.28 -0.23
N PHE A 182 -17.05 -17.19 -0.58
CA PHE A 182 -16.56 -17.31 -1.96
C PHE A 182 -17.66 -17.83 -2.91
N GLU A 183 -18.48 -18.79 -2.48
CA GLU A 183 -19.56 -19.33 -3.30
C GLU A 183 -20.67 -18.29 -3.51
N PHE A 184 -20.95 -17.48 -2.49
CA PHE A 184 -21.83 -16.32 -2.62
C PHE A 184 -21.25 -15.30 -3.61
N LEU A 185 -19.98 -14.94 -3.48
CA LEU A 185 -19.32 -13.92 -4.34
C LEU A 185 -19.40 -14.31 -5.82
N LYS A 186 -19.26 -15.59 -6.15
CA LYS A 186 -19.34 -16.05 -7.55
C LYS A 186 -20.69 -15.80 -8.21
N LYS A 187 -21.75 -15.67 -7.42
CA LYS A 187 -23.14 -15.65 -7.91
C LYS A 187 -23.87 -14.34 -7.64
N CYS A 188 -23.42 -13.57 -6.64
CA CYS A 188 -24.11 -12.36 -6.21
C CYS A 188 -23.98 -11.23 -7.24
N SER A 189 -24.94 -10.33 -7.20
CA SER A 189 -24.86 -9.01 -7.82
C SER A 189 -24.11 -8.01 -6.93
N ALA A 190 -23.66 -6.91 -7.51
CA ALA A 190 -23.09 -5.79 -6.75
C ALA A 190 -24.07 -5.28 -5.67
N ARG A 191 -25.35 -5.20 -5.99
CA ARG A 191 -26.40 -4.74 -5.06
C ARG A 191 -26.51 -5.65 -3.84
N GLU A 192 -26.51 -6.97 -4.02
CA GLU A 192 -26.58 -7.93 -2.90
C GLU A 192 -25.33 -7.85 -2.03
N LEU A 193 -24.14 -7.69 -2.63
CA LEU A 193 -22.90 -7.48 -1.89
C LEU A 193 -22.97 -6.23 -1.01
N LEU A 194 -23.44 -5.10 -1.57
CA LEU A 194 -23.56 -3.83 -0.85
C LEU A 194 -24.62 -3.89 0.25
N LEU A 195 -25.76 -4.50 0.03
CA LEU A 195 -26.79 -4.70 1.06
C LEU A 195 -26.26 -5.50 2.27
N LEU A 196 -25.42 -6.50 2.04
CA LEU A 196 -24.78 -7.23 3.14
C LEU A 196 -23.76 -6.35 3.89
N ALA A 197 -23.12 -5.40 3.21
CA ALA A 197 -22.18 -4.47 3.82
C ALA A 197 -22.84 -3.42 4.73
N GLU A 198 -24.17 -3.25 4.66
CA GLU A 198 -24.94 -2.39 5.57
C GLU A 198 -25.27 -3.10 6.90
N ASN A 199 -25.14 -4.43 6.96
CA ASN A 199 -25.61 -5.24 8.08
C ASN A 199 -24.51 -5.50 9.12
N PRO A 200 -24.59 -4.94 10.35
CA PRO A 200 -23.60 -5.14 11.40
C PRO A 200 -23.45 -6.61 11.86
N LEU A 201 -24.50 -7.42 11.73
CA LEU A 201 -24.42 -8.85 12.09
C LEU A 201 -23.56 -9.63 11.11
N VAL A 202 -23.63 -9.30 9.82
CA VAL A 202 -22.78 -9.88 8.76
C VAL A 202 -21.34 -9.40 8.95
N ALA A 203 -21.16 -8.13 9.27
CA ALA A 203 -19.84 -7.51 9.46
C ALA A 203 -19.03 -8.16 10.59
N ASN A 204 -19.69 -8.70 11.60
CA ASN A 204 -19.04 -9.33 12.76
C ASN A 204 -18.71 -10.82 12.55
N ARG A 205 -18.98 -11.39 11.40
CA ARG A 205 -18.54 -12.76 11.07
C ARG A 205 -17.02 -12.86 11.12
N LYS A 206 -16.54 -13.93 11.79
CA LYS A 206 -15.11 -14.24 11.87
C LYS A 206 -14.79 -15.41 10.96
N PRO A 207 -13.60 -15.42 10.32
CA PRO A 207 -13.15 -16.58 9.57
C PRO A 207 -12.92 -17.77 10.51
N GLU A 208 -13.12 -18.99 10.00
CA GLU A 208 -12.78 -20.18 10.73
C GLU A 208 -11.27 -20.32 10.90
N TYR A 209 -10.83 -20.75 12.08
CA TYR A 209 -9.43 -21.02 12.32
C TYR A 209 -9.04 -22.34 11.67
N ARG A 210 -8.00 -22.31 10.82
CA ARG A 210 -7.45 -23.51 10.18
C ARG A 210 -5.98 -23.67 10.52
N ARG A 211 -5.57 -24.93 10.66
CA ARG A 211 -4.17 -25.30 10.93
C ARG A 211 -3.33 -25.16 9.66
N MET A 212 -2.00 -25.17 9.84
CA MET A 212 -1.04 -25.17 8.75
C MET A 212 -1.32 -26.30 7.74
N ASN A 213 -1.41 -25.93 6.46
CA ASN A 213 -1.46 -26.86 5.36
C ASN A 213 -0.02 -27.10 4.86
N ARG A 214 0.55 -28.27 5.15
CA ARG A 214 1.96 -28.58 4.84
C ARG A 214 2.26 -28.51 3.34
N ALA A 215 1.35 -29.01 2.48
CA ALA A 215 1.55 -28.97 1.03
C ALA A 215 1.54 -27.53 0.51
N ALA A 216 0.58 -26.74 0.96
CA ALA A 216 0.50 -25.33 0.60
C ALA A 216 1.71 -24.54 1.12
N ALA A 217 2.18 -24.80 2.35
CA ALA A 217 3.35 -24.16 2.92
C ALA A 217 4.62 -24.44 2.10
N LEU A 218 4.85 -25.68 1.69
CA LEU A 218 5.99 -26.05 0.84
C LEU A 218 5.91 -25.37 -0.53
N ASN A 219 4.75 -25.41 -1.18
CA ASN A 219 4.53 -24.77 -2.47
C ASN A 219 4.69 -23.24 -2.37
N PHE A 220 4.16 -22.63 -1.31
CA PHE A 220 4.33 -21.21 -1.05
C PHE A 220 5.80 -20.83 -0.88
N TYR A 221 6.55 -21.56 -0.04
CA TYR A 221 7.97 -21.31 0.18
C TYR A 221 8.77 -21.40 -1.13
N THR A 222 8.62 -22.51 -1.87
CA THR A 222 9.34 -22.75 -3.14
C THR A 222 9.05 -21.66 -4.17
N LYS A 223 7.77 -21.29 -4.34
CA LYS A 223 7.38 -20.24 -5.28
C LYS A 223 7.83 -18.86 -4.83
N SER A 224 7.78 -18.57 -3.53
CA SER A 224 8.28 -17.30 -2.96
C SER A 224 9.75 -17.07 -3.29
N GLN A 225 10.58 -18.08 -3.13
CA GLN A 225 11.99 -18.01 -3.52
C GLN A 225 12.16 -17.69 -5.01
N ASN A 226 11.38 -18.34 -5.86
CA ASN A 226 11.46 -18.18 -7.30
C ASN A 226 10.95 -16.79 -7.76
N PHE A 227 9.83 -16.33 -7.20
CA PHE A 227 9.26 -15.03 -7.58
C PHE A 227 10.13 -13.87 -7.10
N TYR A 228 10.60 -13.93 -5.85
CA TYR A 228 11.46 -12.92 -5.28
C TYR A 228 12.80 -12.79 -6.01
N ARG A 229 13.42 -13.93 -6.38
CA ARG A 229 14.64 -13.92 -7.20
C ARG A 229 14.40 -13.34 -8.59
N LYS A 230 13.30 -13.73 -9.25
CA LYS A 230 12.95 -13.20 -10.59
C LYS A 230 12.63 -11.71 -10.55
N ASP A 231 12.01 -11.23 -9.49
CA ASP A 231 11.72 -9.80 -9.36
C ASP A 231 12.99 -8.98 -9.17
N LYS A 232 13.92 -9.44 -8.34
CA LYS A 232 15.25 -8.81 -8.17
C LYS A 232 16.18 -8.98 -9.37
N SER A 233 16.02 -10.04 -10.17
CA SER A 233 16.83 -10.28 -11.37
C SER A 233 16.35 -9.49 -12.60
N LYS A 234 15.17 -8.88 -12.55
CA LYS A 234 14.79 -7.93 -13.59
C LYS A 234 15.83 -6.82 -13.61
N PRO A 235 16.55 -6.60 -14.73
CA PRO A 235 17.46 -5.48 -14.81
C PRO A 235 16.60 -4.25 -14.49
N ILE A 236 16.96 -3.54 -13.42
CA ILE A 236 16.53 -2.17 -13.24
C ILE A 236 16.97 -1.52 -14.55
N LYS A 237 16.02 -1.19 -15.42
CA LYS A 237 16.34 -0.36 -16.58
C LYS A 237 16.82 0.93 -15.97
N LYS A 238 18.14 1.00 -15.72
CA LYS A 238 18.85 2.21 -15.37
C LYS A 238 18.66 3.14 -16.57
N LYS A 239 17.57 3.87 -16.62
CA LYS A 239 17.59 5.17 -17.25
C LYS A 239 18.42 6.02 -16.29
N THR A 240 19.72 5.90 -16.42
CA THR A 240 20.67 6.80 -15.80
C THR A 240 20.35 8.16 -16.40
N ILE A 241 19.54 8.95 -15.69
CA ILE A 241 19.62 10.38 -15.84
C ILE A 241 20.93 10.69 -15.16
N ILE A 242 21.98 10.79 -15.96
CA ILE A 242 23.31 11.24 -15.53
C ILE A 242 23.05 12.61 -14.91
N PRO A 243 23.40 12.85 -13.63
CA PRO A 243 23.40 14.20 -13.09
C PRO A 243 24.30 15.00 -14.04
N THR A 244 23.71 15.96 -14.74
CA THR A 244 24.44 16.71 -15.76
C THR A 244 25.58 17.55 -15.17
N GLY A 245 25.72 17.57 -13.85
CA GLY A 245 26.73 18.34 -13.12
C GLY A 245 26.67 19.86 -13.34
N LYS A 246 25.73 20.33 -14.15
CA LYS A 246 25.63 21.72 -14.59
C LYS A 246 24.53 22.53 -13.90
N LYS A 247 23.87 22.01 -12.86
CA LYS A 247 22.75 22.70 -12.16
C LYS A 247 21.71 23.29 -13.14
N GLU A 248 21.46 22.63 -14.25
CA GLU A 248 20.52 23.07 -15.27
C GLU A 248 19.15 22.39 -15.03
N LEU A 249 18.19 23.20 -14.62
CA LEU A 249 16.83 22.73 -14.40
C LEU A 249 16.08 22.56 -15.72
N LEU A 250 15.30 21.48 -15.81
CA LEU A 250 14.40 21.26 -16.95
C LEU A 250 13.38 22.39 -17.07
N PRO A 251 12.96 22.74 -18.30
CA PRO A 251 12.00 23.83 -18.51
C PRO A 251 10.68 23.67 -17.73
N CYS A 252 10.15 22.44 -17.63
CA CYS A 252 8.95 22.17 -16.84
C CYS A 252 9.17 22.39 -15.33
N VAL A 253 10.36 22.09 -14.81
CA VAL A 253 10.72 22.35 -13.41
C VAL A 253 10.77 23.85 -13.14
N LYS A 254 11.40 24.62 -14.03
CA LYS A 254 11.47 26.10 -13.93
C LYS A 254 10.08 26.70 -13.91
N ALA A 255 9.21 26.28 -14.84
CA ALA A 255 7.84 26.79 -14.93
C ALA A 255 7.03 26.58 -13.64
N ILE A 256 7.16 25.40 -13.00
CA ILE A 256 6.45 25.11 -11.75
C ILE A 256 7.04 25.92 -10.58
N LEU A 257 8.36 26.08 -10.54
CA LEU A 257 9.02 26.87 -9.49
C LEU A 257 8.56 28.33 -9.50
N GLU A 258 8.25 28.87 -10.67
CA GLU A 258 7.77 30.26 -10.84
C GLU A 258 6.28 30.45 -10.50
N THR A 259 5.46 29.43 -10.66
CA THR A 259 4.00 29.57 -10.59
C THR A 259 3.35 29.06 -9.31
N GLY A 260 4.00 28.15 -8.58
CA GLY A 260 3.35 27.43 -7.48
C GLY A 260 2.23 26.49 -7.96
N VAL A 261 1.49 25.90 -7.02
CA VAL A 261 0.36 24.99 -7.28
C VAL A 261 -0.72 25.13 -6.21
N GLY A 262 -1.98 24.82 -6.58
CA GLY A 262 -3.12 24.92 -5.70
C GLY A 262 -3.20 23.83 -4.62
N GLU A 263 -4.14 24.01 -3.69
CA GLU A 263 -4.44 23.07 -2.62
C GLU A 263 -4.74 21.66 -3.16
N GLY A 264 -4.25 20.63 -2.46
CA GLY A 264 -4.38 19.21 -2.86
C GLY A 264 -3.24 18.69 -3.72
N SER A 265 -2.53 19.54 -4.46
CA SER A 265 -1.41 19.12 -5.33
C SER A 265 -0.03 19.42 -4.75
N ARG A 266 0.07 20.28 -3.74
CA ARG A 266 1.35 20.82 -3.19
C ARG A 266 2.33 19.73 -2.76
N ASN A 267 1.90 18.73 -1.99
CA ASN A 267 2.78 17.67 -1.47
C ASN A 267 3.34 16.78 -2.55
N ASN A 268 2.51 16.40 -3.52
CA ASN A 268 2.95 15.60 -4.65
C ASN A 268 3.92 16.40 -5.53
N THR A 269 3.61 17.67 -5.78
CA THR A 269 4.48 18.55 -6.55
C THR A 269 5.80 18.80 -5.85
N LEU A 270 5.80 19.02 -4.54
CA LEU A 270 7.01 19.14 -3.73
C LEU A 270 7.93 17.91 -3.89
N SER A 271 7.37 16.70 -3.82
CA SER A 271 8.14 15.47 -3.99
C SER A 271 8.75 15.35 -5.39
N ILE A 272 7.98 15.71 -6.43
CA ILE A 272 8.43 15.66 -7.82
C ILE A 272 9.50 16.72 -8.09
N LEU A 273 9.30 17.96 -7.63
CA LEU A 273 10.25 19.06 -7.79
C LEU A 273 11.55 18.78 -7.04
N SER A 274 11.47 18.36 -5.77
CA SER A 274 12.66 18.01 -4.96
C SER A 274 13.49 16.94 -5.66
N SER A 275 12.84 15.91 -6.18
CA SER A 275 13.52 14.85 -6.92
C SER A 275 14.18 15.37 -8.20
N ALA A 276 13.52 16.23 -8.97
CA ALA A 276 14.04 16.78 -10.22
C ALA A 276 15.22 17.76 -9.98
N VAL A 277 15.13 18.58 -8.94
CA VAL A 277 16.19 19.53 -8.55
C VAL A 277 17.44 18.79 -8.10
N LEU A 278 17.29 17.77 -7.22
CA LEU A 278 18.39 16.92 -6.77
C LEU A 278 19.08 16.19 -7.94
N GLN A 279 18.31 15.67 -8.89
CA GLN A 279 18.85 15.03 -10.10
C GLN A 279 19.60 16.00 -11.00
N SER A 280 19.29 17.29 -10.92
CA SER A 280 20.00 18.35 -11.65
C SER A 280 21.32 18.76 -10.99
N GLY A 281 21.72 18.09 -9.89
CA GLY A 281 23.02 18.29 -9.23
C GLY A 281 23.03 19.39 -8.15
N TYR A 282 21.85 19.79 -7.65
CA TYR A 282 21.73 20.63 -6.47
C TYR A 282 22.01 19.82 -5.20
N THR A 283 22.61 20.43 -4.19
CA THR A 283 22.79 19.81 -2.88
C THR A 283 21.47 19.68 -2.13
N LEU A 284 21.47 18.93 -1.04
CA LEU A 284 20.30 18.80 -0.17
C LEU A 284 19.86 20.16 0.37
N GLU A 285 20.80 20.95 0.88
CA GLU A 285 20.57 22.27 1.44
C GLU A 285 20.03 23.24 0.38
N GLU A 286 20.68 23.33 -0.76
CA GLU A 286 20.22 24.17 -1.88
C GLU A 286 18.82 23.79 -2.36
N THR A 287 18.48 22.49 -2.30
CA THR A 287 17.14 22.02 -2.68
C THR A 287 16.11 22.41 -1.62
N ILE A 288 16.45 22.34 -0.33
CA ILE A 288 15.57 22.78 0.75
C ILE A 288 15.26 24.28 0.58
N ASP A 289 16.28 25.10 0.40
CA ASP A 289 16.12 26.55 0.20
C ASP A 289 15.22 26.85 -1.01
N LEU A 290 15.48 26.21 -2.14
CA LEU A 290 14.69 26.40 -3.35
C LEU A 290 13.23 25.95 -3.17
N MET A 291 12.96 24.91 -2.39
CA MET A 291 11.59 24.48 -2.10
C MET A 291 10.87 25.39 -1.12
N HIS A 292 11.59 26.03 -0.19
CA HIS A 292 11.01 27.10 0.65
C HIS A 292 10.64 28.31 -0.20
N ASP A 293 11.51 28.74 -1.10
CA ASP A 293 11.22 29.84 -2.03
C ASP A 293 10.00 29.51 -2.91
N TRP A 294 9.95 28.33 -3.50
CA TRP A 294 8.80 27.87 -4.27
C TRP A 294 7.50 27.85 -3.46
N ASN A 295 7.57 27.48 -2.19
CA ASN A 295 6.38 27.38 -1.34
C ASN A 295 5.72 28.74 -1.07
N THR A 296 6.43 29.83 -1.25
CA THR A 296 5.86 31.19 -1.14
C THR A 296 4.81 31.47 -2.24
N ASN A 297 4.90 30.73 -3.35
CA ASN A 297 3.95 30.83 -4.47
C ASN A 297 2.70 29.94 -4.27
N ASN A 298 2.62 29.15 -3.18
CA ASN A 298 1.48 28.28 -2.89
C ASN A 298 0.49 28.95 -1.95
N GLU A 299 -0.82 28.74 -2.17
CA GLU A 299 -1.88 29.28 -1.30
C GLU A 299 -2.85 28.16 -0.86
N PRO A 300 -2.93 27.89 0.47
CA PRO A 300 -2.01 28.29 1.52
C PRO A 300 -0.64 27.59 1.39
N PRO A 301 0.47 28.16 1.91
CA PRO A 301 1.77 27.51 1.86
C PRO A 301 1.80 26.23 2.73
N LEU A 302 2.71 25.32 2.39
CA LEU A 302 3.00 24.13 3.21
C LEU A 302 3.78 24.53 4.48
N PRO A 303 3.62 23.78 5.59
CA PRO A 303 4.46 23.96 6.76
C PRO A 303 5.94 23.68 6.45
N ASP A 304 6.87 24.49 6.98
CA ASP A 304 8.32 24.36 6.74
C ASP A 304 8.84 22.96 7.07
N ARG A 305 8.37 22.37 8.17
CA ARG A 305 8.72 20.99 8.56
C ARG A 305 8.37 19.96 7.49
N GLU A 306 7.27 20.16 6.77
CA GLU A 306 6.82 19.25 5.72
C GLU A 306 7.72 19.33 4.49
N ILE A 307 8.19 20.56 4.16
CA ILE A 307 9.16 20.79 3.09
C ILE A 307 10.45 20.02 3.39
N GLU A 308 11.05 20.26 4.56
CA GLU A 308 12.29 19.58 4.93
C GLU A 308 12.18 18.05 4.91
N ILE A 309 11.11 17.49 5.50
CA ILE A 309 10.89 16.04 5.53
C ILE A 309 10.78 15.48 4.10
N THR A 310 10.06 16.16 3.22
CA THR A 310 9.82 15.68 1.84
C THR A 310 11.10 15.76 1.01
N VAL A 311 11.89 16.85 1.13
CA VAL A 311 13.15 16.99 0.41
C VAL A 311 14.16 15.95 0.90
N ARG A 312 14.30 15.73 2.21
CA ARG A 312 15.17 14.68 2.78
C ARG A 312 14.75 13.28 2.35
N SER A 313 13.44 13.02 2.26
CA SER A 313 12.91 11.76 1.73
C SER A 313 13.27 11.57 0.26
N SER A 314 13.12 12.59 -0.57
CA SER A 314 13.51 12.58 -1.98
C SER A 314 15.01 12.36 -2.17
N TYR A 315 15.84 12.95 -1.31
CA TYR A 315 17.28 12.73 -1.28
C TYR A 315 17.64 11.27 -0.93
N SER A 316 17.00 10.71 0.10
CA SER A 316 17.19 9.30 0.45
C SER A 316 16.76 8.36 -0.68
N MET A 317 15.64 8.66 -1.35
CA MET A 317 15.20 7.91 -2.53
C MET A 317 16.25 7.95 -3.67
N LEU A 318 16.87 9.11 -3.89
CA LEU A 318 17.89 9.28 -4.92
C LEU A 318 19.16 8.46 -4.60
N LEU A 319 19.57 8.40 -3.33
CA LEU A 319 20.68 7.54 -2.89
C LEU A 319 20.39 6.05 -3.12
N ASP A 320 19.11 5.64 -3.06
CA ASP A 320 18.64 4.29 -3.38
C ASP A 320 18.37 4.07 -4.88
N ASP A 321 18.84 4.96 -5.75
CA ASP A 321 18.61 4.91 -7.22
C ASP A 321 17.11 5.00 -7.61
N ARG A 322 16.28 5.58 -6.73
CA ARG A 322 14.84 5.81 -6.93
C ARG A 322 14.57 7.30 -7.07
N HIS A 323 13.79 7.69 -8.05
CA HIS A 323 13.47 9.10 -8.28
C HIS A 323 12.17 9.28 -9.07
N TYR A 324 11.59 10.46 -8.96
CA TYR A 324 10.53 10.90 -9.87
C TYR A 324 11.15 11.44 -11.15
N GLY A 325 10.64 11.02 -12.30
CA GLY A 325 11.13 11.44 -13.62
C GLY A 325 10.05 12.07 -14.49
N CYS A 326 10.33 12.18 -15.79
CA CYS A 326 9.39 12.75 -16.77
C CYS A 326 8.00 12.13 -16.78
N ARG A 327 7.88 10.84 -16.41
CA ARG A 327 6.58 10.18 -16.29
C ARG A 327 5.70 10.87 -15.23
N ALA A 328 6.25 11.17 -14.06
CA ALA A 328 5.50 11.88 -13.02
C ALA A 328 5.10 13.29 -13.49
N MET A 329 6.02 14.01 -14.16
CA MET A 329 5.71 15.32 -14.75
C MET A 329 4.55 15.25 -15.76
N LYS A 330 4.48 14.18 -16.58
CA LYS A 330 3.37 13.96 -17.54
C LYS A 330 2.05 13.64 -16.82
N GLU A 331 2.08 12.74 -15.83
CA GLU A 331 0.90 12.29 -15.08
C GLU A 331 0.22 13.45 -14.31
N TYR A 332 1.00 14.43 -13.86
CA TYR A 332 0.51 15.63 -13.17
C TYR A 332 0.26 16.83 -14.08
N GLY A 333 0.39 16.67 -15.40
CA GLY A 333 0.13 17.74 -16.37
C GLY A 333 1.19 18.84 -16.42
N TYR A 334 2.37 18.62 -15.86
CA TYR A 334 3.47 19.60 -15.78
C TYR A 334 4.43 19.54 -16.97
N CYS A 335 4.26 18.57 -17.87
CA CYS A 335 5.14 18.42 -19.02
C CYS A 335 4.82 19.45 -20.09
N ILE A 336 5.82 20.24 -20.51
CA ILE A 336 5.69 21.22 -21.57
C ILE A 336 6.02 20.64 -22.95
N GLU A 337 5.41 21.17 -24.02
CA GLU A 337 5.52 20.64 -25.39
C GLU A 337 6.91 20.80 -25.98
N ASP A 338 7.62 21.90 -25.66
CA ASP A 338 8.94 22.21 -26.23
C ASP A 338 10.13 21.57 -25.48
N CYS A 339 9.88 20.53 -24.68
CA CYS A 339 10.95 19.86 -23.94
C CYS A 339 11.74 18.92 -24.89
N LYS A 340 13.08 19.15 -24.98
CA LYS A 340 13.99 18.31 -25.77
C LYS A 340 13.93 16.82 -25.42
N LEU A 341 13.72 16.49 -24.14
CA LEU A 341 13.60 15.10 -23.69
C LEU A 341 12.29 14.41 -24.12
N ARG A 342 11.29 15.18 -24.58
CA ARG A 342 10.03 14.62 -25.10
C ARG A 342 10.21 14.07 -26.53
N LYS A 343 11.14 14.63 -27.29
CA LYS A 343 11.40 14.26 -28.69
C LYS A 343 12.27 13.01 -28.87
N GLU A 344 12.93 12.57 -27.78
CA GLU A 344 13.83 11.39 -27.79
C GLU A 344 13.15 10.10 -27.26
N GLY A 345 11.89 10.15 -26.87
CA GLY A 345 11.18 9.07 -26.16
C GLY A 345 9.79 8.69 -26.66
N GLU A 346 9.44 9.09 -27.91
CA GLU A 346 8.23 8.59 -28.61
C GLU A 346 8.52 7.30 -29.35
#